data_9158f941cb00d11b5029341f572333fd
#
_entry.id   9158f941cb00d11b5029341f572333fd
#
_cell.length_a   1.000
_cell.length_b   1.000
_cell.length_c   1.000
_cell.angle_alpha   90.00
_cell.angle_beta   90.00
_cell.angle_gamma   90.00
#
_symmetry.space_group_name_H-M   'P 1'
#
loop_
_entity.id
_entity.type
_entity.pdbx_description
1 polymer ?
#
loop_
_entity_poly.entity_id
_entity_poly.type
_entity_poly.pdbx_seq_one_letter_code
_entity_poly.pdbx_strand_id
1 'polypeptide(L)'
;MERFTSPDDLIREPPDLSESLLVANEMQQLEPDAQAVMRLAFFDDLTHDEISRRLDMPLGTVKSHIRRSLTRMRNRLEVSHVTP
;
A
#
# COMPACT_ATOMS: atom_id res chain seq x y z
N MET A 1 -21.69 -1.78 -8.21
CA MET A 1 -21.49 -0.66 -7.42
C MET A 1 -20.14 -0.12 -7.62
N GLU A 2 -20.08 1.07 -7.67
CA GLU A 2 -18.81 1.60 -7.83
C GLU A 2 -17.98 1.32 -6.66
N ARG A 3 -16.73 1.27 -6.86
CA ARG A 3 -15.85 1.12 -5.79
C ARG A 3 -16.01 2.30 -4.89
N PHE A 4 -16.21 2.03 -3.64
CA PHE A 4 -16.37 3.11 -2.72
C PHE A 4 -15.11 3.95 -2.68
N THR A 5 -15.27 5.22 -2.84
CA THR A 5 -14.16 6.14 -2.74
C THR A 5 -14.42 7.01 -1.55
N SER A 6 -13.59 6.94 -0.58
CA SER A 6 -13.80 7.72 0.61
C SER A 6 -13.54 9.19 0.30
N PRO A 7 -14.11 10.07 1.10
CA PRO A 7 -13.83 11.49 0.93
C PRO A 7 -12.35 11.79 1.01
N ASP A 8 -11.63 11.04 1.80
CA ASP A 8 -10.19 11.23 1.88
C ASP A 8 -9.53 11.02 0.55
N ASP A 9 -9.97 10.00 -0.18
CA ASP A 9 -9.41 9.75 -1.48
C ASP A 9 -9.66 10.90 -2.42
N LEU A 10 -10.84 11.49 -2.32
CA LEU A 10 -11.22 12.54 -3.24
C LEU A 10 -10.48 13.83 -2.98
N ILE A 11 -10.24 14.12 -1.72
CA ILE A 11 -9.64 15.40 -1.38
C ILE A 11 -8.20 15.29 -1.01
N ARG A 12 -7.66 14.09 -1.06
CA ARG A 12 -6.28 13.90 -0.70
C ARG A 12 -5.38 14.62 -1.66
N GLU A 13 -4.46 15.36 -1.11
CA GLU A 13 -3.51 16.04 -1.93
C GLU A 13 -2.40 15.10 -2.34
N PRO A 14 -1.77 15.35 -3.46
CA PRO A 14 -0.62 14.54 -3.82
C PRO A 14 0.44 14.65 -2.75
N PRO A 15 1.09 13.57 -2.40
CA PRO A 15 2.18 13.66 -1.44
C PRO A 15 3.30 14.47 -2.03
N ASP A 16 4.03 15.15 -1.19
CA ASP A 16 5.16 15.85 -1.71
C ASP A 16 6.22 14.83 -2.13
N LEU A 17 7.24 15.32 -2.78
CA LEU A 17 8.23 14.45 -3.39
C LEU A 17 8.95 13.61 -2.35
N SER A 18 9.26 14.19 -1.20
CA SER A 18 10.00 13.42 -0.21
C SER A 18 9.14 12.30 0.36
N GLU A 19 7.84 12.52 0.54
CA GLU A 19 6.97 11.45 1.02
C GLU A 19 6.87 10.35 -0.02
N SER A 20 6.77 10.72 -1.29
CA SER A 20 6.72 9.71 -2.35
C SER A 20 7.97 8.88 -2.37
N LEU A 21 9.11 9.50 -2.18
CA LEU A 21 10.37 8.76 -2.18
C LEU A 21 10.47 7.84 -0.99
N LEU A 22 9.98 8.28 0.17
CA LEU A 22 10.00 7.44 1.36
C LEU A 22 9.12 6.22 1.16
N VAL A 23 7.94 6.41 0.61
CA VAL A 23 7.05 5.29 0.38
C VAL A 23 7.65 4.32 -0.62
N ALA A 24 8.20 4.84 -1.71
CA ALA A 24 8.80 3.98 -2.71
C ALA A 24 9.97 3.19 -2.13
N ASN A 25 10.76 3.84 -1.30
CA ASN A 25 11.89 3.18 -0.67
C ASN A 25 11.43 2.07 0.26
N GLU A 26 10.39 2.33 1.06
CA GLU A 26 9.87 1.32 1.96
C GLU A 26 9.29 0.15 1.19
N MET A 27 8.65 0.41 0.07
CA MET A 27 8.11 -0.69 -0.72
C MET A 27 9.21 -1.60 -1.23
N GLN A 28 10.36 -1.05 -1.54
CA GLN A 28 11.47 -1.88 -2.00
C GLN A 28 12.03 -2.74 -0.89
N GLN A 29 11.73 -2.43 0.35
CA GLN A 29 12.18 -3.24 1.47
C GLN A 29 11.27 -4.43 1.73
N LEU A 30 10.13 -4.49 1.08
CA LEU A 30 9.18 -5.57 1.31
C LEU A 30 9.60 -6.82 0.57
N GLU A 31 9.10 -7.96 1.07
CA GLU A 31 9.28 -9.20 0.35
C GLU A 31 8.69 -9.09 -1.05
N PRO A 32 9.19 -9.90 -1.99
CA PRO A 32 8.66 -9.82 -3.36
C PRO A 32 7.16 -9.99 -3.44
N ASP A 33 6.58 -10.93 -2.69
CA ASP A 33 5.15 -11.13 -2.73
C ASP A 33 4.40 -9.94 -2.17
N ALA A 34 4.88 -9.42 -1.04
CA ALA A 34 4.24 -8.26 -0.44
C ALA A 34 4.36 -7.05 -1.36
N GLN A 35 5.51 -6.91 -1.99
CA GLN A 35 5.71 -5.80 -2.90
C GLN A 35 4.76 -5.87 -4.08
N ALA A 36 4.58 -7.05 -4.64
CA ALA A 36 3.67 -7.22 -5.76
C ALA A 36 2.24 -6.90 -5.34
N VAL A 37 1.83 -7.37 -4.17
CA VAL A 37 0.50 -7.10 -3.67
C VAL A 37 0.28 -5.60 -3.50
N MET A 38 1.25 -4.94 -2.87
CA MET A 38 1.11 -3.51 -2.61
C MET A 38 1.08 -2.71 -3.89
N ARG A 39 1.88 -3.10 -4.86
CA ARG A 39 1.91 -2.41 -6.14
C ARG A 39 0.55 -2.52 -6.84
N LEU A 40 -0.02 -3.71 -6.87
CA LEU A 40 -1.31 -3.89 -7.50
C LEU A 40 -2.41 -3.16 -6.76
N ALA A 41 -2.32 -3.12 -5.44
CA ALA A 41 -3.36 -2.48 -4.65
C ALA A 41 -3.33 -0.97 -4.77
N PHE A 42 -2.16 -0.38 -4.84
CA PHE A 42 -2.05 1.06 -4.71
C PHE A 42 -1.63 1.77 -5.98
N PHE A 43 -0.98 1.09 -6.89
CA PHE A 43 -0.62 1.71 -8.15
C PHE A 43 -1.57 1.32 -9.26
N ASP A 44 -1.98 0.06 -9.29
CA ASP A 44 -2.90 -0.41 -10.31
C ASP A 44 -4.34 -0.41 -9.85
N ASP A 45 -4.56 -0.11 -8.60
CA ASP A 45 -5.90 0.10 -8.07
C ASP A 45 -6.79 -1.13 -8.19
N LEU A 46 -6.22 -2.29 -8.02
CA LEU A 46 -6.97 -3.54 -8.08
C LEU A 46 -7.62 -3.83 -6.74
N THR A 47 -8.76 -4.53 -6.79
CA THR A 47 -9.38 -5.00 -5.57
C THR A 47 -8.60 -6.20 -5.03
N HIS A 48 -8.85 -6.54 -3.78
CA HIS A 48 -8.18 -7.68 -3.17
C HIS A 48 -8.47 -8.97 -3.93
N ASP A 49 -9.71 -9.11 -4.40
CA ASP A 49 -10.05 -10.29 -5.19
C ASP A 49 -9.27 -10.33 -6.49
N GLU A 50 -9.14 -9.18 -7.12
CA GLU A 50 -8.41 -9.12 -8.37
C GLU A 50 -6.93 -9.45 -8.16
N ILE A 51 -6.37 -8.94 -7.07
CA ILE A 51 -4.98 -9.24 -6.75
C ILE A 51 -4.81 -10.73 -6.49
N SER A 52 -5.74 -11.30 -5.73
CA SER A 52 -5.70 -12.72 -5.42
C SER A 52 -5.65 -13.54 -6.70
N ARG A 53 -6.46 -13.19 -7.66
CA ARG A 53 -6.50 -13.91 -8.92
C ARG A 53 -5.26 -13.65 -9.76
N ARG A 54 -4.83 -12.40 -9.79
CA ARG A 54 -3.69 -12.03 -10.60
C ARG A 54 -2.42 -12.71 -10.13
N LEU A 55 -2.22 -12.80 -8.83
CA LEU A 55 -1.02 -13.39 -8.26
C LEU A 55 -1.19 -14.85 -7.88
N ASP A 56 -2.39 -15.40 -8.10
CA ASP A 56 -2.66 -16.78 -7.74
C ASP A 56 -2.35 -17.01 -6.27
N MET A 57 -2.90 -16.18 -5.44
CA MET A 57 -2.59 -16.14 -4.02
C MET A 57 -3.91 -16.13 -3.26
N PRO A 58 -4.01 -16.84 -2.13
CA PRO A 58 -5.26 -16.83 -1.37
C PRO A 58 -5.63 -15.42 -0.94
N LEU A 59 -6.91 -15.13 -0.92
CA LEU A 59 -7.39 -13.81 -0.58
C LEU A 59 -6.92 -13.40 0.82
N GLY A 60 -6.95 -14.32 1.77
CA GLY A 60 -6.47 -14.02 3.11
C GLY A 60 -5.02 -13.63 3.13
N THR A 61 -4.23 -14.25 2.28
CA THR A 61 -2.81 -13.92 2.17
C THR A 61 -2.62 -12.52 1.60
N VAL A 62 -3.43 -12.17 0.60
CA VAL A 62 -3.38 -10.82 0.03
C VAL A 62 -3.68 -9.80 1.13
N LYS A 63 -4.75 -10.03 1.88
CA LYS A 63 -5.11 -9.09 2.94
C LYS A 63 -4.05 -9.00 4.00
N SER A 64 -3.43 -10.12 4.34
CA SER A 64 -2.37 -10.13 5.35
C SER A 64 -1.17 -9.33 4.88
N HIS A 65 -0.80 -9.49 3.63
CA HIS A 65 0.32 -8.73 3.09
C HIS A 65 0.04 -7.24 3.15
N ILE A 66 -1.17 -6.85 2.78
CA ILE A 66 -1.51 -5.43 2.78
C ILE A 66 -1.46 -4.88 4.20
N ARG A 67 -2.07 -5.61 5.13
CA ARG A 67 -2.12 -5.13 6.51
C ARG A 67 -0.72 -4.98 7.10
N ARG A 68 0.10 -6.02 6.93
CA ARG A 68 1.43 -5.98 7.51
C ARG A 68 2.30 -4.92 6.85
N SER A 69 2.15 -4.78 5.53
CA SER A 69 2.93 -3.78 4.81
C SER A 69 2.55 -2.38 5.22
N LEU A 70 1.25 -2.12 5.36
CA LEU A 70 0.81 -0.80 5.76
C LEU A 70 1.27 -0.47 7.17
N THR A 71 1.20 -1.45 8.07
CA THR A 71 1.64 -1.24 9.43
C THR A 71 3.13 -0.92 9.46
N ARG A 72 3.91 -1.67 8.71
CA ARG A 72 5.34 -1.44 8.67
C ARG A 72 5.65 -0.06 8.10
N MET A 73 4.99 0.30 7.02
CA MET A 73 5.26 1.57 6.38
C MET A 73 4.82 2.73 7.27
N ARG A 74 3.69 2.56 7.93
CA ARG A 74 3.23 3.60 8.84
C ARG A 74 4.22 3.81 9.98
N ASN A 75 4.69 2.73 10.55
CA ASN A 75 5.64 2.84 11.66
C ASN A 75 6.91 3.55 11.22
N ARG A 76 7.40 3.21 10.06
CA ARG A 76 8.60 3.83 9.57
C ARG A 76 8.40 5.30 9.28
N LEU A 77 7.28 5.64 8.68
CA LEU A 77 7.01 7.03 8.34
C LEU A 77 6.75 7.86 9.59
N GLU A 78 6.09 7.25 10.56
CA GLU A 78 5.86 7.96 11.82
C GLU A 78 7.16 8.27 12.54
N VAL A 79 8.07 7.32 12.51
CA VAL A 79 9.36 7.55 13.12
C VAL A 79 10.05 8.71 12.44
N SER A 80 9.96 8.76 11.13
CA SER A 80 10.54 9.86 10.38
C SER A 80 9.92 11.19 10.75
N HIS A 81 8.61 11.18 10.97
CA HIS A 81 7.90 12.41 11.29
C HIS A 81 8.17 12.88 12.71
N VAL A 82 8.41 11.96 13.59
CA VAL A 82 8.55 12.29 15.00
C VAL A 82 9.92 12.77 15.33
N THR A 83 10.78 12.78 14.41
CA THR A 83 12.14 13.23 14.66
C THR A 83 12.15 14.61 15.27
N PRO A 84 12.82 14.80 16.33
CA PRO A 84 12.88 16.11 17.00
C PRO A 84 13.57 17.14 16.16
#